data_59a00839207f5b5324559868e6010610
#
_entry.id   59a00839207f5b5324559868e6010610
#
_cell.length_a   1.000
_cell.length_b   1.000
_cell.length_c   1.000
_cell.angle_alpha   90.00
_cell.angle_beta   90.00
_cell.angle_gamma   90.00
#
_symmetry.space_group_name_H-M   'P 1'
#
loop_
_entity.id
_entity.type
_entity.pdbx_description
1 polymer ?
#
loop_
_entity_poly.entity_id
_entity_poly.type
_entity_poly.pdbx_seq_one_letter_code
_entity_poly.pdbx_strand_id
1 'polypeptide(L)'
;MFSVASFFAGVGGIDLGFEETGEFKTVYANEFDSYASETFEMNYPTVKVDQRDIHLVPVEDVPKTDVIIGGFPCQAFSIAGYRQGFEDKKGRGELFFELMRMVEANKPRVALFENVKNLVGHDNGNTFRVICEQLDLLGYHYTYQVLNAMNYGNMAQNRERIYIVAFKDEEDLNKFHWPLSIPLTTT
;
A
#
# COMPACT_ATOMS: atom_id res chain seq x y z
N MET A 1 4.63 20.17 0.99
CA MET A 1 3.54 19.17 1.03
C MET A 1 3.95 18.06 0.08
N PHE A 2 4.04 16.84 0.56
CA PHE A 2 4.45 15.67 -0.21
C PHE A 2 3.25 15.13 -1.01
N SER A 3 3.50 14.74 -2.25
CA SER A 3 2.50 14.15 -3.13
C SER A 3 2.34 12.65 -2.89
N VAL A 4 1.09 12.17 -2.92
CA VAL A 4 0.74 10.77 -2.70
C VAL A 4 0.02 10.20 -3.92
N ALA A 5 0.43 9.01 -4.38
CA ALA A 5 -0.34 8.17 -5.28
C ALA A 5 -0.89 6.96 -4.50
N SER A 6 -2.19 6.76 -4.56
CA SER A 6 -2.92 5.72 -3.83
C SER A 6 -3.39 4.63 -4.78
N PHE A 7 -3.04 3.37 -4.49
CA PHE A 7 -3.47 2.20 -5.24
C PHE A 7 -4.32 1.29 -4.37
N PHE A 8 -5.34 0.67 -4.96
CA PHE A 8 -6.36 -0.05 -4.20
C PHE A 8 -6.97 0.87 -3.14
N ALA A 9 -7.26 2.09 -3.55
CA ALA A 9 -7.51 3.21 -2.66
C ALA A 9 -8.77 3.05 -1.80
N GLY A 10 -9.70 2.15 -2.22
CA GLY A 10 -10.97 1.97 -1.54
C GLY A 10 -11.71 3.30 -1.42
N VAL A 11 -12.13 3.64 -0.22
CA VAL A 11 -12.83 4.92 0.08
C VAL A 11 -11.88 6.01 0.58
N GLY A 12 -10.56 5.80 0.52
CA GLY A 12 -9.54 6.78 0.92
C GLY A 12 -9.16 6.77 2.40
N GLY A 13 -9.30 5.62 3.08
CA GLY A 13 -9.02 5.56 4.53
C GLY A 13 -7.54 5.77 4.89
N ILE A 14 -6.61 5.22 4.09
CA ILE A 14 -5.17 5.44 4.31
C ILE A 14 -4.81 6.88 3.92
N ASP A 15 -5.38 7.36 2.82
CA ASP A 15 -5.21 8.73 2.31
C ASP A 15 -5.59 9.76 3.37
N LEU A 16 -6.71 9.54 4.08
CA LEU A 16 -7.16 10.41 5.15
C LEU A 16 -6.09 10.55 6.24
N GLY A 17 -5.51 9.43 6.67
CA GLY A 17 -4.45 9.44 7.69
C GLY A 17 -3.22 10.25 7.27
N PHE A 18 -2.88 10.24 5.98
CA PHE A 18 -1.80 11.07 5.44
C PHE A 18 -2.20 12.56 5.38
N GLU A 19 -3.37 12.88 4.81
CA GLU A 19 -3.80 14.28 4.62
C GLU A 19 -4.11 15.00 5.95
N GLU A 20 -4.60 14.29 6.97
CA GLU A 20 -4.84 14.88 8.30
C GLU A 20 -3.58 15.41 8.99
N THR A 21 -2.39 14.96 8.58
CA THR A 21 -1.14 15.54 9.07
C THR A 21 -0.87 16.95 8.54
N GLY A 22 -1.52 17.35 7.45
CA GLY A 22 -1.29 18.62 6.75
C GLY A 22 -0.01 18.66 5.91
N GLU A 23 0.77 17.57 5.89
CA GLU A 23 2.06 17.50 5.17
C GLU A 23 1.95 16.78 3.82
N PHE A 24 0.88 16.01 3.61
CA PHE A 24 0.67 15.19 2.42
C PHE A 24 -0.57 15.61 1.65
N LYS A 25 -0.55 15.33 0.35
CA LYS A 25 -1.69 15.54 -0.55
C LYS A 25 -1.79 14.38 -1.54
N THR A 26 -2.93 13.71 -1.55
CA THR A 26 -3.25 12.72 -2.58
C THR A 26 -3.51 13.43 -3.90
N VAL A 27 -2.75 13.04 -4.94
CA VAL A 27 -2.83 13.62 -6.28
C VAL A 27 -3.26 12.62 -7.35
N TYR A 28 -3.24 11.33 -7.01
CA TYR A 28 -3.66 10.23 -7.87
C TYR A 28 -4.23 9.11 -7.03
N ALA A 29 -5.31 8.50 -7.49
CA ALA A 29 -5.89 7.30 -6.89
C ALA A 29 -6.30 6.30 -7.98
N ASN A 30 -6.04 5.02 -7.75
CA ASN A 30 -6.54 3.92 -8.57
C ASN A 30 -7.39 2.98 -7.71
N GLU A 31 -8.65 2.78 -8.12
CA GLU A 31 -9.59 1.87 -7.48
C GLU A 31 -10.54 1.30 -8.53
N PHE A 32 -10.59 -0.02 -8.61
CA PHE A 32 -11.39 -0.72 -9.63
C PHE A 32 -12.90 -0.77 -9.31
N ASP A 33 -13.25 -0.81 -8.02
CA ASP A 33 -14.65 -0.83 -7.58
C ASP A 33 -15.30 0.55 -7.76
N SER A 34 -16.36 0.62 -8.57
CA SER A 34 -17.02 1.88 -8.91
C SER A 34 -17.68 2.56 -7.70
N TYR A 35 -18.22 1.81 -6.74
CA TYR A 35 -18.85 2.38 -5.54
C TYR A 35 -17.81 2.93 -4.56
N ALA A 36 -16.69 2.23 -4.42
CA ALA A 36 -15.58 2.72 -3.63
C ALA A 36 -14.99 3.99 -4.26
N SER A 37 -14.80 4.00 -5.58
CA SER A 37 -14.31 5.15 -6.34
C SER A 37 -15.20 6.36 -6.20
N GLU A 38 -16.52 6.21 -6.32
CA GLU A 38 -17.49 7.29 -6.13
C GLU A 38 -17.39 7.87 -4.70
N THR A 39 -17.30 7.00 -3.70
CA THR A 39 -17.13 7.43 -2.30
C THR A 39 -15.78 8.14 -2.10
N PHE A 40 -14.72 7.64 -2.74
CA PHE A 40 -13.41 8.29 -2.70
C PHE A 40 -13.49 9.71 -3.26
N GLU A 41 -14.07 9.89 -4.46
CA GLU A 41 -14.20 11.21 -5.10
C GLU A 41 -15.06 12.18 -4.29
N MET A 42 -16.06 11.70 -3.55
CA MET A 42 -16.83 12.52 -2.61
C MET A 42 -15.97 13.05 -1.44
N ASN A 43 -15.04 12.23 -0.95
CA ASN A 43 -14.12 12.60 0.14
C ASN A 43 -12.95 13.46 -0.37
N TYR A 44 -12.51 13.23 -1.61
CA TYR A 44 -11.36 13.89 -2.25
C TYR A 44 -11.76 14.53 -3.58
N PRO A 45 -12.56 15.61 -3.57
CA PRO A 45 -13.18 16.17 -4.79
C PRO A 45 -12.18 16.74 -5.79
N THR A 46 -10.92 16.91 -5.41
CA THR A 46 -9.85 17.36 -6.30
C THR A 46 -9.08 16.22 -6.98
N VAL A 47 -9.37 14.97 -6.59
CA VAL A 47 -8.73 13.77 -7.14
C VAL A 47 -9.76 12.99 -7.94
N LYS A 48 -9.49 12.80 -9.23
CA LYS A 48 -10.30 11.90 -10.05
C LYS A 48 -9.69 10.50 -9.95
N VAL A 49 -10.51 9.50 -9.59
CA VAL A 49 -10.07 8.12 -9.47
C VAL A 49 -9.91 7.49 -10.83
N ASP A 50 -8.78 6.84 -11.05
CA ASP A 50 -8.57 5.95 -12.18
C ASP A 50 -9.23 4.60 -11.87
N GLN A 51 -10.36 4.33 -12.51
CA GLN A 51 -11.16 3.11 -12.28
C GLN A 51 -10.72 1.91 -13.13
N ARG A 52 -9.62 2.05 -13.87
CA ARG A 52 -9.07 0.92 -14.63
C ARG A 52 -8.53 -0.16 -13.70
N ASP A 53 -8.59 -1.40 -14.16
CA ASP A 53 -7.78 -2.47 -13.57
C ASP A 53 -6.31 -2.04 -13.62
N ILE A 54 -5.58 -2.20 -12.52
CA ILE A 54 -4.17 -1.79 -12.40
C ILE A 54 -3.28 -2.42 -13.50
N HIS A 55 -3.64 -3.62 -14.01
CA HIS A 55 -2.95 -4.25 -15.13
C HIS A 55 -3.05 -3.43 -16.43
N LEU A 56 -4.09 -2.63 -16.57
CA LEU A 56 -4.37 -1.80 -17.75
C LEU A 56 -3.88 -0.35 -17.58
N VAL A 57 -3.34 0.01 -16.42
CA VAL A 57 -2.83 1.36 -16.16
C VAL A 57 -1.39 1.46 -16.67
N PRO A 58 -1.11 2.26 -17.71
CA PRO A 58 0.25 2.57 -18.11
C PRO A 58 0.99 3.33 -17.00
N VAL A 59 2.26 3.02 -16.79
CA VAL A 59 3.04 3.68 -15.73
C VAL A 59 3.22 5.18 -15.98
N GLU A 60 3.18 5.61 -17.22
CA GLU A 60 3.25 7.00 -17.67
C GLU A 60 2.00 7.82 -17.33
N ASP A 61 0.86 7.17 -17.09
CA ASP A 61 -0.38 7.83 -16.68
C ASP A 61 -0.36 8.19 -15.19
N VAL A 62 0.54 7.57 -14.41
CA VAL A 62 0.69 7.82 -12.98
C VAL A 62 1.68 8.96 -12.75
N PRO A 63 1.27 10.06 -12.13
CA PRO A 63 2.19 11.17 -11.87
C PRO A 63 3.33 10.74 -10.96
N LYS A 64 4.50 11.35 -11.11
CA LYS A 64 5.60 11.18 -10.17
C LYS A 64 5.19 11.73 -8.81
N THR A 65 5.32 10.91 -7.77
CA THR A 65 4.92 11.26 -6.41
C THR A 65 6.02 10.93 -5.41
N ASP A 66 5.99 11.64 -4.28
CA ASP A 66 6.94 11.40 -3.19
C ASP A 66 6.61 10.10 -2.44
N VAL A 67 5.33 9.76 -2.39
CA VAL A 67 4.83 8.60 -1.65
C VAL A 67 3.90 7.77 -2.54
N ILE A 68 4.02 6.44 -2.46
CA ILE A 68 3.01 5.49 -2.94
C ILE A 68 2.42 4.78 -1.74
N ILE A 69 1.09 4.69 -1.69
CA ILE A 69 0.37 3.87 -0.73
C ILE A 69 -0.45 2.80 -1.44
N GLY A 70 -0.59 1.61 -0.81
CA GLY A 70 -1.37 0.53 -1.42
C GLY A 70 -1.85 -0.52 -0.43
N GLY A 71 -3.17 -0.71 -0.36
CA GLY A 71 -3.83 -1.78 0.39
C GLY A 71 -4.19 -2.95 -0.51
N PHE A 72 -3.20 -3.66 -1.04
CA PHE A 72 -3.43 -4.73 -2.02
C PHE A 72 -4.13 -5.96 -1.42
N PRO A 73 -5.00 -6.68 -2.18
CA PRO A 73 -5.74 -7.83 -1.67
C PRO A 73 -4.83 -9.05 -1.44
N CYS A 74 -5.03 -9.73 -0.30
CA CYS A 74 -4.24 -10.90 0.11
C CYS A 74 -4.47 -12.14 -0.79
N GLN A 75 -5.62 -12.23 -1.47
CA GLN A 75 -6.03 -13.42 -2.23
C GLN A 75 -5.22 -13.69 -3.51
N ALA A 76 -4.31 -12.81 -3.85
CA ALA A 76 -3.64 -12.76 -5.14
C ALA A 76 -2.21 -13.33 -5.15
N PHE A 77 -1.73 -13.97 -4.07
CA PHE A 77 -0.41 -14.60 -4.09
C PHE A 77 -0.48 -16.06 -4.58
N SER A 78 -0.25 -16.26 -5.86
CA SER A 78 0.11 -17.57 -6.40
C SER A 78 1.62 -17.63 -6.63
N ILE A 79 2.34 -18.35 -5.76
CA ILE A 79 3.78 -18.57 -5.86
C ILE A 79 4.16 -19.31 -7.17
N ALA A 80 3.20 -19.95 -7.83
CA ALA A 80 3.43 -20.60 -9.12
C ALA A 80 3.86 -19.61 -10.23
N GLY A 81 3.38 -18.35 -10.20
CA GLY A 81 3.78 -17.32 -11.15
C GLY A 81 5.23 -16.82 -10.94
N TYR A 82 5.71 -16.78 -9.70
CA TYR A 82 7.06 -16.30 -9.38
C TYR A 82 8.18 -17.19 -9.97
N ARG A 83 7.95 -18.51 -10.11
CA ARG A 83 8.95 -19.44 -10.65
C ARG A 83 9.04 -19.46 -12.17
N GLN A 84 8.10 -18.87 -12.90
CA GLN A 84 8.04 -18.91 -14.37
C GLN A 84 8.46 -17.60 -15.06
N GLY A 85 8.84 -16.57 -14.29
CA GLY A 85 9.19 -15.26 -14.83
C GLY A 85 7.97 -14.49 -15.37
N PHE A 86 8.19 -13.31 -15.91
CA PHE A 86 7.18 -12.36 -16.40
C PHE A 86 6.29 -12.87 -17.57
N GLU A 87 6.35 -14.16 -17.93
CA GLU A 87 5.62 -14.71 -19.09
C GLU A 87 4.36 -15.51 -18.76
N ASP A 88 3.95 -15.65 -17.49
CA ASP A 88 2.74 -16.40 -17.17
C ASP A 88 1.47 -15.58 -17.39
N LYS A 89 0.75 -15.93 -18.49
CA LYS A 89 -0.48 -15.26 -18.98
C LYS A 89 -1.73 -15.57 -18.15
N LYS A 90 -1.67 -16.04 -16.92
CA LYS A 90 -2.83 -16.37 -16.06
C LYS A 90 -2.76 -15.73 -14.67
N GLY A 91 -2.71 -14.44 -14.65
CA GLY A 91 -2.99 -13.43 -13.66
C GLY A 91 -3.73 -13.78 -12.37
N ARG A 92 -3.08 -14.35 -11.36
CA ARG A 92 -3.67 -14.46 -10.01
C ARG A 92 -2.63 -14.46 -8.87
N GLY A 93 -1.75 -13.59 -8.88
CA GLY A 93 -0.72 -13.30 -7.88
C GLY A 93 -0.17 -11.91 -8.13
N GLU A 94 -0.76 -11.23 -9.07
CA GLU A 94 -0.17 -10.18 -9.88
C GLU A 94 -0.44 -8.79 -9.34
N LEU A 95 -1.49 -8.59 -8.53
CA LEU A 95 -1.83 -7.25 -8.07
C LEU A 95 -0.71 -6.62 -7.22
N PHE A 96 -0.01 -7.43 -6.42
CA PHE A 96 1.18 -6.95 -5.73
C PHE A 96 2.32 -6.63 -6.70
N PHE A 97 2.55 -7.48 -7.72
CA PHE A 97 3.60 -7.21 -8.71
C PHE A 97 3.26 -6.02 -9.61
N GLU A 98 1.99 -5.81 -9.91
CA GLU A 98 1.54 -4.60 -10.59
C GLU A 98 1.79 -3.34 -9.74
N LEU A 99 1.52 -3.42 -8.44
CA LEU A 99 1.89 -2.35 -7.52
C LEU A 99 3.42 -2.12 -7.49
N MET A 100 4.23 -3.20 -7.50
CA MET A 100 5.69 -3.08 -7.59
C MET A 100 6.14 -2.48 -8.93
N ARG A 101 5.46 -2.77 -10.04
CA ARG A 101 5.69 -2.12 -11.34
C ARG A 101 5.47 -0.60 -11.25
N MET A 102 4.44 -0.16 -10.53
CA MET A 102 4.20 1.26 -10.28
C MET A 102 5.29 1.88 -9.40
N VAL A 103 5.72 1.17 -8.34
CA VAL A 103 6.81 1.61 -7.47
C VAL A 103 8.13 1.72 -8.24
N GLU A 104 8.46 0.73 -9.06
CA GLU A 104 9.68 0.71 -9.87
C GLU A 104 9.73 1.89 -10.86
N ALA A 105 8.60 2.13 -11.55
CA ALA A 105 8.50 3.21 -12.52
C ALA A 105 8.49 4.58 -11.85
N ASN A 106 7.75 4.74 -10.76
CA ASN A 106 7.57 6.01 -10.06
C ASN A 106 8.80 6.39 -9.22
N LYS A 107 9.42 5.40 -8.56
CA LYS A 107 10.56 5.55 -7.63
C LYS A 107 10.25 6.51 -6.48
N PRO A 108 9.14 6.33 -5.75
CA PRO A 108 8.80 7.21 -4.66
C PRO A 108 9.88 7.19 -3.57
N ARG A 109 9.97 8.28 -2.80
CA ARG A 109 10.85 8.32 -1.62
C ARG A 109 10.42 7.33 -0.56
N VAL A 110 9.09 7.16 -0.40
CA VAL A 110 8.50 6.23 0.56
C VAL A 110 7.36 5.44 -0.11
N ALA A 111 7.27 4.14 0.21
CA ALA A 111 6.10 3.34 -0.11
C ALA A 111 5.52 2.74 1.17
N LEU A 112 4.19 2.79 1.32
CA LEU A 112 3.49 2.18 2.45
C LEU A 112 2.48 1.17 1.93
N PHE A 113 2.57 -0.06 2.45
CA PHE A 113 1.66 -1.15 2.09
C PHE A 113 0.89 -1.63 3.31
N GLU A 114 -0.41 -1.88 3.11
CA GLU A 114 -1.29 -2.44 4.15
C GLU A 114 -1.83 -3.79 3.70
N ASN A 115 -1.96 -4.70 4.67
CA ASN A 115 -2.62 -5.98 4.42
C ASN A 115 -3.13 -6.59 5.73
N VAL A 116 -3.84 -7.71 5.64
CA VAL A 116 -4.27 -8.47 6.82
C VAL A 116 -3.05 -9.04 7.57
N LYS A 117 -3.14 -9.13 8.91
CA LYS A 117 -2.09 -9.70 9.78
C LYS A 117 -1.56 -11.05 9.27
N ASN A 118 -2.47 -11.90 8.77
CA ASN A 118 -2.11 -13.26 8.34
C ASN A 118 -1.15 -13.31 7.14
N LEU A 119 -0.89 -12.19 6.47
CA LEU A 119 0.07 -12.11 5.37
C LEU A 119 1.46 -12.64 5.77
N VAL A 120 1.89 -12.36 7.01
CA VAL A 120 3.21 -12.80 7.53
C VAL A 120 3.34 -14.32 7.54
N GLY A 121 2.26 -15.01 7.94
CA GLY A 121 2.25 -16.48 8.03
C GLY A 121 1.70 -17.19 6.79
N HIS A 122 1.20 -16.43 5.81
CA HIS A 122 0.61 -17.00 4.61
C HIS A 122 1.62 -17.85 3.85
N ASP A 123 1.19 -19.07 3.44
CA ASP A 123 2.02 -20.05 2.76
C ASP A 123 3.37 -20.29 3.47
N ASN A 124 3.31 -20.58 4.76
CA ASN A 124 4.48 -20.80 5.62
C ASN A 124 5.50 -19.65 5.58
N GLY A 125 5.04 -18.42 5.42
CA GLY A 125 5.87 -17.21 5.34
C GLY A 125 6.44 -16.92 3.94
N ASN A 126 6.22 -17.78 2.95
CA ASN A 126 6.75 -17.59 1.60
C ASN A 126 6.21 -16.30 0.94
N THR A 127 4.93 -16.00 1.14
CA THR A 127 4.32 -14.80 0.59
C THR A 127 5.02 -13.54 1.09
N PHE A 128 5.23 -13.43 2.39
CA PHE A 128 5.90 -12.28 2.99
C PHE A 128 7.36 -12.19 2.55
N ARG A 129 8.06 -13.32 2.44
CA ARG A 129 9.43 -13.38 1.92
C ARG A 129 9.51 -12.82 0.49
N VAL A 130 8.55 -13.17 -0.39
CA VAL A 130 8.52 -12.65 -1.77
C VAL A 130 8.32 -11.12 -1.77
N ILE A 131 7.47 -10.58 -0.89
CA ILE A 131 7.29 -9.12 -0.74
C ILE A 131 8.63 -8.46 -0.36
N CYS A 132 9.32 -8.99 0.63
CA CYS A 132 10.62 -8.49 1.07
C CYS A 132 11.66 -8.54 -0.07
N GLU A 133 11.76 -9.68 -0.77
CA GLU A 133 12.67 -9.86 -1.91
C GLU A 133 12.40 -8.84 -3.04
N GLN A 134 11.13 -8.50 -3.31
CA GLN A 134 10.80 -7.49 -4.32
C GLN A 134 11.25 -6.09 -3.88
N LEU A 135 11.06 -5.73 -2.63
CA LEU A 135 11.54 -4.46 -2.10
C LEU A 135 13.07 -4.36 -2.14
N ASP A 136 13.78 -5.44 -1.77
CA ASP A 136 15.23 -5.54 -1.87
C ASP A 136 15.71 -5.38 -3.31
N LEU A 137 15.07 -6.04 -4.27
CA LEU A 137 15.38 -5.94 -5.71
C LEU A 137 15.21 -4.51 -6.24
N LEU A 138 14.20 -3.79 -5.76
CA LEU A 138 13.97 -2.39 -6.12
C LEU A 138 14.87 -1.41 -5.34
N GLY A 139 15.70 -1.92 -4.43
CA GLY A 139 16.64 -1.14 -3.62
C GLY A 139 15.95 -0.28 -2.56
N TYR A 140 14.89 -0.80 -1.95
CA TYR A 140 14.22 -0.17 -0.81
C TYR A 140 14.65 -0.83 0.50
N HIS A 141 14.84 0.00 1.51
CA HIS A 141 15.03 -0.38 2.91
C HIS A 141 13.69 -0.33 3.62
N TYR A 142 13.30 -1.35 4.37
CA TYR A 142 11.93 -1.42 4.90
C TYR A 142 11.88 -1.90 6.35
N THR A 143 10.79 -1.56 6.99
CA THR A 143 10.37 -2.10 8.29
C THR A 143 8.88 -2.43 8.24
N TYR A 144 8.43 -3.30 9.14
CA TYR A 144 7.02 -3.65 9.22
C TYR A 144 6.58 -3.88 10.66
N GLN A 145 5.30 -3.64 10.90
CA GLN A 145 4.67 -3.91 12.18
C GLN A 145 3.20 -4.27 12.01
N VAL A 146 2.70 -5.17 12.86
CA VAL A 146 1.26 -5.43 12.97
C VAL A 146 0.68 -4.45 13.99
N LEU A 147 -0.26 -3.62 13.55
CA LEU A 147 -0.95 -2.65 14.38
C LEU A 147 -2.42 -3.06 14.52
N ASN A 148 -2.98 -2.84 15.72
CA ASN A 148 -4.39 -3.06 15.99
C ASN A 148 -5.11 -1.72 16.18
N ALA A 149 -6.17 -1.47 15.43
CA ALA A 149 -6.93 -0.22 15.51
C ALA A 149 -7.34 0.14 16.95
N MET A 150 -7.63 -0.87 17.77
CA MET A 150 -7.95 -0.70 19.19
C MET A 150 -6.81 -0.03 19.97
N ASN A 151 -5.55 -0.38 19.66
CA ASN A 151 -4.38 0.04 20.42
C ASN A 151 -3.73 1.32 19.88
N TYR A 152 -4.06 1.72 18.66
CA TYR A 152 -3.41 2.84 17.97
C TYR A 152 -4.39 3.91 17.48
N GLY A 153 -5.65 3.56 17.26
CA GLY A 153 -6.69 4.45 16.75
C GLY A 153 -7.74 4.85 17.78
N ASN A 154 -7.62 4.41 19.03
CA ASN A 154 -8.65 4.59 20.07
C ASN A 154 -10.06 4.18 19.59
N MET A 155 -10.14 3.09 18.83
CA MET A 155 -11.38 2.54 18.28
C MET A 155 -11.72 1.22 18.96
N ALA A 156 -12.98 1.03 19.35
CA ALA A 156 -13.48 -0.23 19.91
C ALA A 156 -13.61 -1.32 18.81
N GLN A 157 -12.57 -1.48 18.00
CA GLN A 157 -12.51 -2.44 16.90
C GLN A 157 -11.21 -3.25 16.95
N ASN A 158 -11.32 -4.55 17.18
CA ASN A 158 -10.19 -5.47 17.08
C ASN A 158 -9.87 -5.73 15.59
N ARG A 159 -9.07 -4.83 14.98
CA ARG A 159 -8.66 -4.89 13.59
C ARG A 159 -7.14 -4.87 13.51
N GLU A 160 -6.55 -6.04 13.33
CA GLU A 160 -5.09 -6.18 13.16
C GLU A 160 -4.72 -6.11 11.67
N ARG A 161 -3.77 -5.26 11.36
CA ARG A 161 -3.22 -5.09 10.01
C ARG A 161 -1.71 -5.02 10.05
N ILE A 162 -1.06 -5.67 9.10
CA ILE A 162 0.35 -5.42 8.87
C ILE A 162 0.50 -4.16 8.02
N TYR A 163 1.41 -3.31 8.45
CA TYR A 163 1.91 -2.17 7.69
C TYR A 163 3.37 -2.42 7.36
N ILE A 164 3.74 -2.22 6.09
CA ILE A 164 5.12 -2.30 5.60
C ILE A 164 5.46 -0.91 5.11
N VAL A 165 6.50 -0.30 5.66
CA VAL A 165 6.99 1.01 5.24
C VAL A 165 8.35 0.83 4.61
N ALA A 166 8.47 1.20 3.35
CA ALA A 166 9.69 1.05 2.56
C ALA A 166 10.23 2.43 2.17
N PHE A 167 11.51 2.64 2.39
CA PHE A 167 12.21 3.90 2.15
C PHE A 167 13.25 3.73 1.05
N LYS A 168 13.35 4.70 0.15
CA LYS A 168 14.38 4.69 -0.88
C LYS A 168 15.76 4.89 -0.29
N ASP A 169 15.88 5.70 0.74
CA ASP A 169 17.11 6.01 1.44
C ASP A 169 17.15 5.35 2.82
N GLU A 170 18.24 4.65 3.15
CA GLU A 170 18.44 4.00 4.45
C GLU A 170 18.44 5.00 5.60
N GLU A 171 18.90 6.22 5.36
CA GLU A 171 18.90 7.29 6.37
C GLU A 171 17.48 7.66 6.81
N ASP A 172 16.49 7.60 5.88
CA ASP A 172 15.08 7.84 6.20
C ASP A 172 14.51 6.70 7.04
N LEU A 173 14.84 5.44 6.74
CA LEU A 173 14.48 4.30 7.58
C LEU A 173 15.05 4.44 9.00
N ASN A 174 16.30 4.84 9.13
CA ASN A 174 16.96 4.99 10.45
C ASN A 174 16.32 6.09 11.32
N LYS A 175 15.62 7.05 10.71
CA LYS A 175 14.87 8.11 11.41
C LYS A 175 13.41 7.75 11.69
N PHE A 176 12.91 6.69 11.05
CA PHE A 176 11.52 6.27 11.21
C PHE A 176 11.30 5.55 12.54
N HIS A 177 10.21 5.87 13.21
CA HIS A 177 9.77 5.20 14.43
C HIS A 177 8.30 4.83 14.35
N TRP A 178 8.00 3.60 14.70
CA TRP A 178 6.62 3.16 14.84
C TRP A 178 5.92 3.94 15.97
N PRO A 179 4.62 4.27 15.82
CA PRO A 179 3.88 4.95 16.88
C PRO A 179 3.81 4.09 18.15
N LEU A 180 3.76 4.73 19.29
CA LEU A 180 3.46 4.05 20.55
C LEU A 180 1.96 3.75 20.64
N SER A 181 1.62 2.62 21.27
CA SER A 181 0.22 2.29 21.54
C SER A 181 -0.39 3.32 22.51
N ILE A 182 -1.67 3.59 22.31
CA ILE A 182 -2.48 4.46 23.18
C ILE A 182 -3.52 3.62 23.92
N PRO A 183 -3.86 3.95 25.17
CA PRO A 183 -4.92 3.26 25.88
C PRO A 183 -6.28 3.50 25.23
N LEU A 184 -7.09 2.45 25.10
CA LEU A 184 -8.47 2.58 24.66
C LEU A 184 -9.28 3.37 25.70
N THR A 185 -9.83 4.49 25.31
CA THR A 185 -10.68 5.34 26.17
C THR A 185 -12.16 5.34 25.74
N THR A 186 -12.43 4.79 24.54
CA THR A 186 -13.81 4.60 24.04
C THR A 186 -14.31 3.22 24.44
N THR A 187 -15.53 3.15 24.94
CA THR A 187 -16.25 1.91 25.30
C THR A 187 -17.39 1.65 24.34
#